data_cb586a21e19a4a96736789ee2bc368ee
#
_entry.id   cb586a21e19a4a96736789ee2bc368ee
#
_cell.length_a   1.000
_cell.length_b   1.000
_cell.length_c   1.000
_cell.angle_alpha   90.00
_cell.angle_beta   90.00
_cell.angle_gamma   90.00
#
_symmetry.space_group_name_H-M   'P 1'
#
loop_
_entity.id
_entity.type
_entity.pdbx_description
1 polymer ?
#
loop_
_entity_poly.entity_id
_entity_poly.type
_entity_poly.pdbx_seq_one_letter_code
_entity_poly.pdbx_strand_id
1 'polypeptide(L)'
;VTSASTPSPSAGTSSIPVPLGGPRSGGVRAADRRAADRGSAEWGAARTAARPPIRLAVVLGLIAAVISAAGSWIPSFWGDEAASVMSAQRPLPSLFHMVGHIDAVHGLYYLGLHFWIDLFGASPFSTRLPSALAVGAMVAGVVLLVDRLGTRRLAVIAGVVAAVLPRVTSMGTETRSYAIGAALAVWSTWALVRIVTSRHRASRADWVAYGVLAGAGVGVFVYFGLIVGVHALLLAALARDARVSAGGVAGAGAAGGRLREGADVLRAWAATVVVALLAVSPIVVFSVAQRGQVSFLARRDTTSPRALLVELWFGDARFAVVAWALVGVAVVALVVGLLHRARDGWTAALSVTPRGVLTVTALLLAFVPAVSLLVLNLAVPAFSGRYLSFSAPAVAILVAIGIDVLASRRTAVAVLGVALVVGLAAPVWLDQRGPYAKNATGWQDLGALVGEHASAGDALVFDESPKPSIEPRLALHTYPDGFEGLRDVTLKTPFIDADGWRDDVLTVPEAAAAGRFDDAPRVWFVEYVAADGSTSPKSGLRELLGDGYVEVDSWSTHRARLVELER
;
A
#
# COMPACT_ATOMS: atom_id res chain seq x y z
N VAL A 1 -83.16 -73.35 -23.47
CA VAL A 1 -83.93 -73.25 -22.23
C VAL A 1 -83.34 -72.09 -21.43
N THR A 2 -84.03 -70.93 -21.52
CA THR A 2 -84.39 -70.05 -20.38
C THR A 2 -83.26 -69.53 -19.52
N SER A 3 -83.22 -68.29 -19.10
CA SER A 3 -84.22 -67.22 -19.02
C SER A 3 -83.49 -65.96 -18.55
N ALA A 4 -84.10 -64.82 -18.95
CA ALA A 4 -83.80 -63.50 -18.53
C ALA A 4 -83.86 -63.22 -17.05
N SER A 5 -83.16 -62.21 -16.59
CA SER A 5 -83.77 -61.18 -15.72
C SER A 5 -82.81 -60.01 -15.51
N THR A 6 -83.27 -58.84 -15.89
CA THR A 6 -82.86 -57.55 -15.42
C THR A 6 -83.25 -57.39 -13.96
N PRO A 7 -82.53 -56.52 -13.23
CA PRO A 7 -83.14 -55.39 -12.55
C PRO A 7 -82.34 -54.07 -12.44
N SER A 8 -83.08 -53.11 -12.20
CA SER A 8 -83.06 -51.71 -12.04
C SER A 8 -82.09 -51.07 -11.06
N PRO A 9 -82.01 -49.70 -10.98
CA PRO A 9 -80.84 -48.98 -10.71
C PRO A 9 -80.74 -48.47 -9.25
N SER A 10 -79.51 -48.25 -8.73
CA SER A 10 -79.28 -47.54 -7.50
C SER A 10 -78.41 -46.33 -7.73
N ALA A 11 -78.89 -45.20 -7.24
CA ALA A 11 -78.25 -43.89 -7.25
C ALA A 11 -76.89 -43.90 -6.58
N GLY A 12 -75.86 -43.52 -7.32
CA GLY A 12 -74.51 -43.28 -6.80
C GLY A 12 -74.18 -41.80 -6.84
N THR A 13 -74.04 -41.20 -5.70
CA THR A 13 -73.59 -39.82 -5.48
C THR A 13 -72.19 -39.59 -6.04
N SER A 14 -72.07 -38.65 -6.98
CA SER A 14 -70.82 -38.18 -7.53
C SER A 14 -70.08 -37.31 -6.49
N SER A 15 -69.02 -37.75 -5.93
CA SER A 15 -68.03 -36.97 -5.18
C SER A 15 -66.97 -36.46 -6.14
N ILE A 16 -66.91 -35.14 -6.37
CA ILE A 16 -65.87 -34.43 -7.08
C ILE A 16 -64.61 -34.44 -6.19
N PRO A 17 -63.43 -34.92 -6.63
CA PRO A 17 -62.20 -34.76 -5.89
C PRO A 17 -61.72 -33.32 -5.98
N VAL A 18 -61.67 -32.61 -4.86
CA VAL A 18 -60.94 -31.32 -4.69
C VAL A 18 -59.44 -31.63 -4.75
N PRO A 19 -58.64 -30.99 -5.63
CA PRO A 19 -57.19 -31.16 -5.58
C PRO A 19 -56.64 -30.38 -4.41
N LEU A 20 -56.20 -31.06 -3.36
CA LEU A 20 -55.34 -30.48 -2.32
C LEU A 20 -54.01 -30.06 -2.97
N GLY A 21 -53.88 -28.76 -3.25
CA GLY A 21 -52.64 -28.15 -3.67
C GLY A 21 -51.61 -28.23 -2.56
N GLY A 22 -50.76 -29.24 -2.59
CA GLY A 22 -49.54 -29.28 -1.79
C GLY A 22 -48.55 -28.20 -2.30
N PRO A 23 -47.72 -27.62 -1.40
CA PRO A 23 -46.86 -26.51 -1.75
C PRO A 23 -45.89 -26.90 -2.87
N ARG A 24 -45.75 -26.04 -3.89
CA ARG A 24 -44.87 -26.15 -5.07
C ARG A 24 -43.39 -26.13 -4.62
N SER A 25 -42.90 -27.16 -3.93
CA SER A 25 -41.49 -27.31 -3.50
C SER A 25 -40.54 -27.74 -4.65
N GLY A 26 -41.06 -28.17 -5.78
CA GLY A 26 -40.28 -28.65 -6.93
C GLY A 26 -39.60 -27.52 -7.74
N GLY A 27 -40.24 -26.35 -7.84
CA GLY A 27 -39.72 -25.23 -8.64
C GLY A 27 -38.50 -24.55 -8.01
N VAL A 28 -38.51 -24.36 -6.71
CA VAL A 28 -37.39 -23.75 -5.97
C VAL A 28 -36.14 -24.65 -6.03
N ARG A 29 -36.31 -25.98 -5.83
CA ARG A 29 -35.19 -26.92 -5.94
C ARG A 29 -34.58 -27.04 -7.34
N ALA A 30 -35.36 -26.83 -8.41
CA ALA A 30 -34.87 -26.85 -9.78
C ALA A 30 -34.13 -25.54 -10.15
N ALA A 31 -34.57 -24.40 -9.64
CA ALA A 31 -33.88 -23.12 -9.81
C ALA A 31 -32.54 -23.11 -9.06
N ASP A 32 -32.50 -23.60 -7.82
CA ASP A 32 -31.29 -23.75 -7.02
C ASP A 32 -30.25 -24.66 -7.67
N ARG A 33 -30.68 -25.79 -8.27
CA ARG A 33 -29.77 -26.67 -9.03
C ARG A 33 -29.18 -25.98 -10.26
N ARG A 34 -30.00 -25.27 -11.06
CA ARG A 34 -29.53 -24.54 -12.25
C ARG A 34 -28.57 -23.40 -11.89
N ALA A 35 -28.74 -22.76 -10.74
CA ALA A 35 -27.83 -21.71 -10.26
C ALA A 35 -26.50 -22.29 -9.75
N ALA A 36 -26.55 -23.42 -9.02
CA ALA A 36 -25.36 -24.15 -8.59
C ALA A 36 -24.56 -24.70 -9.79
N ASP A 37 -25.28 -25.22 -10.82
CA ASP A 37 -24.65 -25.74 -12.04
C ASP A 37 -24.02 -24.60 -12.87
N ARG A 38 -24.65 -23.43 -12.96
CA ARG A 38 -24.07 -22.24 -13.59
C ARG A 38 -22.84 -21.74 -12.84
N GLY A 39 -22.91 -21.63 -11.52
CA GLY A 39 -21.76 -21.25 -10.68
C GLY A 39 -20.59 -22.23 -10.83
N SER A 40 -20.87 -23.55 -10.83
CA SER A 40 -19.83 -24.57 -11.04
C SER A 40 -19.24 -24.54 -12.45
N ALA A 41 -20.04 -24.22 -13.47
CA ALA A 41 -19.57 -24.04 -14.85
C ALA A 41 -18.68 -22.79 -15.00
N GLU A 42 -19.04 -21.67 -14.38
CA GLU A 42 -18.22 -20.45 -14.36
C GLU A 42 -16.88 -20.68 -13.65
N TRP A 43 -16.87 -21.38 -12.50
CA TRP A 43 -15.64 -21.79 -11.82
C TRP A 43 -14.87 -22.83 -12.62
N GLY A 44 -15.55 -23.72 -13.32
CA GLY A 44 -14.96 -24.68 -14.27
C GLY A 44 -14.20 -23.94 -15.38
N ALA A 45 -14.85 -22.98 -16.01
CA ALA A 45 -14.26 -22.16 -17.08
C ALA A 45 -13.07 -21.33 -16.57
N ALA A 46 -13.18 -20.69 -15.40
CA ALA A 46 -12.08 -19.96 -14.78
C ALA A 46 -10.88 -20.88 -14.44
N ARG A 47 -11.14 -22.13 -14.08
CA ARG A 47 -10.10 -23.13 -13.75
C ARG A 47 -9.46 -23.78 -14.97
N THR A 48 -10.17 -23.84 -16.11
CA THR A 48 -9.65 -24.39 -17.38
C THR A 48 -9.04 -23.29 -18.27
N ALA A 49 -9.03 -22.03 -17.80
CA ALA A 49 -8.44 -20.92 -18.53
C ALA A 49 -6.99 -21.23 -18.91
N ALA A 50 -6.61 -20.75 -20.09
CA ALA A 50 -5.28 -20.86 -20.68
C ALA A 50 -4.15 -20.57 -19.67
N ARG A 51 -2.94 -21.05 -19.95
CA ARG A 51 -1.74 -20.80 -19.15
C ARG A 51 -1.70 -19.35 -18.63
N PRO A 52 -1.31 -19.13 -17.35
CA PRO A 52 -1.27 -17.79 -16.78
C PRO A 52 -0.46 -16.84 -17.68
N PRO A 53 -0.87 -15.58 -17.80
CA PRO A 53 -0.25 -14.63 -18.74
C PRO A 53 1.09 -14.08 -18.22
N ILE A 54 2.03 -14.95 -17.90
CA ILE A 54 3.29 -14.56 -17.29
C ILE A 54 4.01 -13.50 -18.13
N ARG A 55 4.08 -13.70 -19.47
CA ARG A 55 4.72 -12.70 -20.36
C ARG A 55 4.03 -11.33 -20.29
N LEU A 56 2.71 -11.30 -20.31
CA LEU A 56 1.93 -10.06 -20.18
C LEU A 56 2.14 -9.41 -18.81
N ALA A 57 2.12 -10.19 -17.73
CA ALA A 57 2.36 -9.71 -16.38
C ALA A 57 3.76 -9.09 -16.23
N VAL A 58 4.78 -9.76 -16.77
CA VAL A 58 6.16 -9.26 -16.77
C VAL A 58 6.26 -7.96 -17.60
N VAL A 59 5.69 -7.91 -18.81
CA VAL A 59 5.77 -6.71 -19.66
C VAL A 59 5.09 -5.52 -18.98
N LEU A 60 3.87 -5.68 -18.47
CA LEU A 60 3.18 -4.59 -17.77
C LEU A 60 3.89 -4.21 -16.46
N GLY A 61 4.47 -5.18 -15.76
CA GLY A 61 5.30 -4.92 -14.58
C GLY A 61 6.55 -4.10 -14.92
N LEU A 62 7.27 -4.45 -15.98
CA LEU A 62 8.45 -3.70 -16.42
C LEU A 62 8.08 -2.27 -16.86
N ILE A 63 6.98 -2.11 -17.60
CA ILE A 63 6.47 -0.78 -17.96
C ILE A 63 6.16 0.05 -16.69
N ALA A 64 5.51 -0.55 -15.69
CA ALA A 64 5.20 0.13 -14.43
C ALA A 64 6.45 0.50 -13.63
N ALA A 65 7.47 -0.38 -13.60
CA ALA A 65 8.76 -0.08 -12.99
C ALA A 65 9.45 1.11 -13.68
N VAL A 66 9.44 1.14 -15.02
CA VAL A 66 10.00 2.26 -15.80
C VAL A 66 9.23 3.56 -15.55
N ILE A 67 7.88 3.53 -15.54
CA ILE A 67 7.05 4.70 -15.21
C ILE A 67 7.39 5.25 -13.82
N SER A 68 7.63 4.37 -12.84
CA SER A 68 7.99 4.78 -11.49
C SER A 68 9.42 5.28 -11.39
N ALA A 69 10.38 4.65 -12.06
CA ALA A 69 11.79 5.04 -12.03
C ALA A 69 12.07 6.33 -12.81
N ALA A 70 11.32 6.60 -13.91
CA ALA A 70 11.52 7.76 -14.74
C ALA A 70 11.31 9.07 -13.96
N GLY A 71 12.35 9.92 -13.94
CA GLY A 71 12.36 11.20 -13.22
C GLY A 71 12.45 11.06 -11.68
N SER A 72 12.66 9.86 -11.14
CA SER A 72 12.75 9.66 -9.68
C SER A 72 14.00 10.34 -9.07
N TRP A 73 15.00 10.68 -9.87
CA TRP A 73 16.24 11.37 -9.46
C TRP A 73 16.08 12.89 -9.33
N ILE A 74 14.99 13.47 -9.87
CA ILE A 74 14.81 14.93 -9.93
C ILE A 74 14.44 15.51 -8.56
N PRO A 75 13.43 14.97 -7.81
CA PRO A 75 13.07 15.54 -6.52
C PRO A 75 14.20 15.38 -5.51
N SER A 76 14.50 16.46 -4.78
CA SER A 76 15.39 16.40 -3.63
C SER A 76 14.93 15.33 -2.62
N PHE A 77 15.84 14.75 -1.85
CA PHE A 77 15.47 13.96 -0.69
C PHE A 77 14.67 14.79 0.32
N TRP A 78 13.87 14.15 1.13
CA TRP A 78 13.11 14.74 2.22
C TRP A 78 13.26 13.93 3.50
N GLY A 79 12.75 14.45 4.64
CA GLY A 79 13.04 13.91 5.95
C GLY A 79 12.84 12.42 6.15
N ASP A 80 11.74 11.85 5.63
CA ASP A 80 11.52 10.39 5.77
C ASP A 80 12.51 9.57 4.91
N GLU A 81 12.94 10.10 3.75
CA GLU A 81 13.97 9.45 2.93
C GLU A 81 15.35 9.62 3.54
N ALA A 82 15.67 10.80 4.09
CA ALA A 82 16.92 11.02 4.84
C ALA A 82 17.03 10.06 6.02
N ALA A 83 15.94 9.90 6.81
CA ALA A 83 15.91 8.93 7.88
C ALA A 83 16.19 7.50 7.39
N SER A 84 15.66 7.11 6.21
CA SER A 84 15.92 5.78 5.64
C SER A 84 17.37 5.61 5.17
N VAL A 85 17.92 6.62 4.48
CA VAL A 85 19.28 6.60 3.93
C VAL A 85 20.31 6.59 5.07
N MET A 86 20.20 7.53 6.02
CA MET A 86 21.10 7.62 7.18
C MET A 86 21.04 6.37 8.04
N SER A 87 19.85 5.82 8.31
CA SER A 87 19.71 4.57 9.04
C SER A 87 20.37 3.40 8.32
N ALA A 88 20.21 3.31 7.00
CA ALA A 88 20.78 2.24 6.19
C ALA A 88 22.30 2.36 5.98
N GLN A 89 22.87 3.55 6.05
CA GLN A 89 24.32 3.80 5.95
C GLN A 89 25.08 3.44 7.25
N ARG A 90 24.38 3.15 8.35
CA ARG A 90 25.02 2.74 9.60
C ARG A 90 25.71 1.37 9.47
N PRO A 91 26.82 1.15 10.16
CA PRO A 91 27.32 -0.21 10.41
C PRO A 91 26.25 -1.08 11.06
N LEU A 92 26.17 -2.37 10.73
CA LEU A 92 25.11 -3.26 11.24
C LEU A 92 24.93 -3.22 12.77
N PRO A 93 25.99 -3.21 13.62
CA PRO A 93 25.80 -3.10 15.06
C PRO A 93 25.10 -1.80 15.47
N SER A 94 25.46 -0.67 14.87
CA SER A 94 24.83 0.64 15.08
C SER A 94 23.39 0.66 14.58
N LEU A 95 23.10 0.07 13.41
CA LEU A 95 21.73 -0.05 12.88
C LEU A 95 20.85 -0.84 13.86
N PHE A 96 21.31 -2.00 14.36
CA PHE A 96 20.51 -2.79 15.31
C PHE A 96 20.36 -2.09 16.66
N HIS A 97 21.36 -1.36 17.13
CA HIS A 97 21.26 -0.53 18.33
C HIS A 97 20.16 0.55 18.14
N MET A 98 20.22 1.33 17.08
CA MET A 98 19.23 2.36 16.77
C MET A 98 17.81 1.78 16.67
N VAL A 99 17.61 0.68 15.94
CA VAL A 99 16.29 0.03 15.78
C VAL A 99 15.75 -0.46 17.14
N GLY A 100 16.59 -0.81 18.08
CA GLY A 100 16.18 -1.12 19.45
C GLY A 100 15.58 0.09 20.20
N HIS A 101 15.93 1.32 19.82
CA HIS A 101 15.49 2.56 20.48
C HIS A 101 14.43 3.32 19.68
N ILE A 102 14.56 3.35 18.35
CA ILE A 102 13.68 4.10 17.45
C ILE A 102 13.48 3.36 16.13
N ASP A 103 12.35 3.60 15.46
CA ASP A 103 12.03 3.16 14.09
C ASP A 103 12.07 1.64 13.84
N ALA A 104 11.84 0.82 14.86
CA ALA A 104 11.76 -0.64 14.71
C ALA A 104 10.79 -1.07 13.61
N VAL A 105 9.72 -0.31 13.37
CA VAL A 105 8.73 -0.55 12.32
C VAL A 105 9.33 -0.56 10.91
N HIS A 106 10.47 0.06 10.71
CA HIS A 106 11.21 0.12 9.45
C HIS A 106 12.48 -0.73 9.44
N GLY A 107 12.82 -1.42 10.55
CA GLY A 107 14.10 -2.09 10.72
C GLY A 107 14.44 -3.10 9.62
N LEU A 108 13.46 -3.93 9.19
CA LEU A 108 13.68 -4.88 8.10
C LEU A 108 13.92 -4.15 6.75
N TYR A 109 13.26 -3.03 6.52
CA TYR A 109 13.47 -2.21 5.33
C TYR A 109 14.86 -1.58 5.35
N TYR A 110 15.29 -1.02 6.48
CA TYR A 110 16.62 -0.42 6.63
C TYR A 110 17.74 -1.45 6.42
N LEU A 111 17.54 -2.66 6.92
CA LEU A 111 18.49 -3.76 6.69
C LEU A 111 18.61 -4.12 5.21
N GLY A 112 17.49 -4.21 4.51
CA GLY A 112 17.50 -4.46 3.05
C GLY A 112 18.14 -3.31 2.27
N LEU A 113 17.86 -2.06 2.67
CA LEU A 113 18.41 -0.86 2.06
C LEU A 113 19.91 -0.71 2.35
N HIS A 114 20.40 -1.15 3.52
CA HIS A 114 21.82 -1.18 3.87
C HIS A 114 22.64 -1.94 2.81
N PHE A 115 22.29 -3.21 2.55
CA PHE A 115 22.98 -3.99 1.53
C PHE A 115 22.80 -3.42 0.12
N TRP A 116 21.67 -2.77 -0.16
CA TRP A 116 21.45 -2.12 -1.44
C TRP A 116 22.40 -0.92 -1.63
N ILE A 117 22.52 -0.06 -0.61
CA ILE A 117 23.40 1.11 -0.64
C ILE A 117 24.87 0.70 -0.74
N ASP A 118 25.28 -0.35 -0.06
CA ASP A 118 26.64 -0.90 -0.16
C ASP A 118 27.01 -1.32 -1.57
N LEU A 119 26.03 -1.81 -2.35
CA LEU A 119 26.26 -2.26 -3.72
C LEU A 119 26.10 -1.15 -4.77
N PHE A 120 25.18 -0.21 -4.57
CA PHE A 120 24.74 0.72 -5.62
C PHE A 120 24.85 2.21 -5.21
N GLY A 121 25.33 2.49 -4.01
CA GLY A 121 25.43 3.85 -3.48
C GLY A 121 24.09 4.45 -3.03
N ALA A 122 24.16 5.66 -2.44
CA ALA A 122 23.05 6.33 -1.77
C ALA A 122 22.40 7.46 -2.58
N SER A 123 22.61 7.54 -3.90
CA SER A 123 21.99 8.57 -4.73
C SER A 123 20.45 8.49 -4.71
N PRO A 124 19.72 9.60 -4.99
CA PRO A 124 18.25 9.59 -5.06
C PRO A 124 17.69 8.53 -6.01
N PHE A 125 18.33 8.34 -7.17
CA PHE A 125 17.91 7.29 -8.11
C PHE A 125 18.13 5.89 -7.55
N SER A 126 19.33 5.61 -7.03
CA SER A 126 19.67 4.30 -6.49
C SER A 126 18.72 3.89 -5.38
N THR A 127 18.53 4.74 -4.38
CA THR A 127 17.74 4.38 -3.19
C THR A 127 16.22 4.28 -3.45
N ARG A 128 15.71 4.93 -4.50
CA ARG A 128 14.32 4.86 -4.96
C ARG A 128 14.06 3.69 -5.92
N LEU A 129 15.10 3.15 -6.57
CA LEU A 129 14.96 2.06 -7.54
C LEU A 129 14.33 0.79 -6.95
N PRO A 130 14.62 0.32 -5.71
CA PRO A 130 13.91 -0.80 -5.09
C PRO A 130 12.38 -0.59 -5.03
N SER A 131 11.93 0.62 -4.76
CA SER A 131 10.50 0.96 -4.75
C SER A 131 9.89 0.91 -6.16
N ALA A 132 10.60 1.39 -7.18
CA ALA A 132 10.14 1.30 -8.57
C ALA A 132 10.04 -0.16 -9.04
N LEU A 133 11.02 -1.00 -8.70
CA LEU A 133 10.99 -2.44 -8.99
C LEU A 133 9.85 -3.15 -8.25
N ALA A 134 9.59 -2.77 -7.00
CA ALA A 134 8.48 -3.29 -6.22
C ALA A 134 7.12 -2.92 -6.84
N VAL A 135 6.95 -1.70 -7.38
CA VAL A 135 5.77 -1.32 -8.17
C VAL A 135 5.63 -2.22 -9.40
N GLY A 136 6.72 -2.50 -10.11
CA GLY A 136 6.70 -3.44 -11.23
C GLY A 136 6.22 -4.84 -10.83
N ALA A 137 6.77 -5.38 -9.75
CA ALA A 137 6.36 -6.67 -9.19
C ALA A 137 4.89 -6.66 -8.73
N MET A 138 4.44 -5.57 -8.11
CA MET A 138 3.05 -5.38 -7.71
C MET A 138 2.10 -5.41 -8.91
N VAL A 139 2.39 -4.68 -9.99
CA VAL A 139 1.55 -4.65 -11.20
C VAL A 139 1.51 -6.03 -11.85
N ALA A 140 2.63 -6.73 -11.93
CA ALA A 140 2.66 -8.12 -12.41
C ALA A 140 1.74 -9.03 -11.58
N GLY A 141 1.78 -8.90 -10.26
CA GLY A 141 0.89 -9.62 -9.35
C GLY A 141 -0.59 -9.26 -9.54
N VAL A 142 -0.92 -7.97 -9.74
CA VAL A 142 -2.29 -7.50 -10.06
C VAL A 142 -2.80 -8.17 -11.34
N VAL A 143 -1.99 -8.21 -12.41
CA VAL A 143 -2.36 -8.86 -13.67
C VAL A 143 -2.67 -10.34 -13.46
N LEU A 144 -1.84 -11.06 -12.70
CA LEU A 144 -2.04 -12.48 -12.41
C LEU A 144 -3.25 -12.73 -11.52
N LEU A 145 -3.48 -11.90 -10.50
CA LEU A 145 -4.62 -11.99 -9.59
C LEU A 145 -5.93 -11.76 -10.34
N VAL A 146 -5.98 -10.71 -11.15
CA VAL A 146 -7.19 -10.35 -11.92
C VAL A 146 -7.46 -11.35 -13.04
N ASP A 147 -6.44 -11.87 -13.72
CA ASP A 147 -6.62 -12.92 -14.73
C ASP A 147 -7.16 -14.24 -14.12
N ARG A 148 -6.77 -14.54 -12.88
CA ARG A 148 -7.23 -15.73 -12.16
C ARG A 148 -8.72 -15.72 -11.84
N LEU A 149 -9.26 -14.56 -11.50
CA LEU A 149 -10.64 -14.36 -11.04
C LEU A 149 -11.54 -13.60 -12.05
N GLY A 150 -10.99 -13.11 -13.14
CA GLY A 150 -11.68 -12.30 -14.12
C GLY A 150 -11.37 -12.72 -15.55
N THR A 151 -11.09 -11.73 -16.39
CA THR A 151 -10.77 -11.92 -17.81
C THR A 151 -9.41 -11.32 -18.14
N ARG A 152 -8.77 -11.81 -19.20
CA ARG A 152 -7.52 -11.25 -19.72
C ARG A 152 -7.61 -9.76 -20.03
N ARG A 153 -8.73 -9.31 -20.60
CA ARG A 153 -9.01 -7.91 -20.86
C ARG A 153 -9.02 -7.09 -19.56
N LEU A 154 -9.74 -7.54 -18.54
CA LEU A 154 -9.79 -6.88 -17.24
C LEU A 154 -8.41 -6.84 -16.59
N ALA A 155 -7.60 -7.91 -16.72
CA ALA A 155 -6.25 -7.96 -16.20
C ALA A 155 -5.32 -6.91 -16.84
N VAL A 156 -5.45 -6.68 -18.16
CA VAL A 156 -4.71 -5.59 -18.85
C VAL A 156 -5.15 -4.22 -18.32
N ILE A 157 -6.46 -3.97 -18.27
CA ILE A 157 -7.00 -2.70 -17.76
C ILE A 157 -6.50 -2.45 -16.32
N ALA A 158 -6.60 -3.45 -15.45
CA ALA A 158 -6.17 -3.34 -14.06
C ALA A 158 -4.66 -3.10 -13.93
N GLY A 159 -3.85 -3.76 -14.75
CA GLY A 159 -2.40 -3.55 -14.79
C GLY A 159 -2.03 -2.13 -15.21
N VAL A 160 -2.68 -1.59 -16.26
CA VAL A 160 -2.43 -0.22 -16.73
C VAL A 160 -2.90 0.81 -15.69
N VAL A 161 -4.12 0.66 -15.15
CA VAL A 161 -4.63 1.56 -14.10
C VAL A 161 -3.72 1.53 -12.87
N ALA A 162 -3.27 0.35 -12.43
CA ALA A 162 -2.36 0.21 -11.30
C ALA A 162 -1.00 0.88 -11.56
N ALA A 163 -0.48 0.83 -12.80
CA ALA A 163 0.80 1.43 -13.14
C ALA A 163 0.78 2.97 -13.07
N VAL A 164 -0.40 3.60 -13.31
CA VAL A 164 -0.52 5.07 -13.38
C VAL A 164 -1.27 5.68 -12.20
N LEU A 165 -1.81 4.87 -11.27
CA LEU A 165 -2.54 5.40 -10.12
C LEU A 165 -1.64 6.33 -9.30
N PRO A 166 -2.05 7.58 -8.99
CA PRO A 166 -1.17 8.56 -8.34
C PRO A 166 -0.50 8.08 -7.05
N ARG A 167 -1.20 7.35 -6.19
CA ARG A 167 -0.58 6.75 -4.99
C ARG A 167 0.50 5.72 -5.34
N VAL A 168 0.31 4.96 -6.42
CA VAL A 168 1.29 3.96 -6.87
C VAL A 168 2.53 4.64 -7.43
N THR A 169 2.36 5.66 -8.28
CA THR A 169 3.50 6.39 -8.84
C THR A 169 4.26 7.19 -7.78
N SER A 170 3.57 7.70 -6.74
CA SER A 170 4.19 8.37 -5.59
C SER A 170 5.04 7.40 -4.76
N MET A 171 4.48 6.24 -4.34
CA MET A 171 5.24 5.29 -3.53
C MET A 171 6.40 4.63 -4.30
N GLY A 172 6.33 4.59 -5.63
CA GLY A 172 7.37 4.06 -6.50
C GLY A 172 8.58 5.00 -6.67
N THR A 173 8.46 6.27 -6.26
CA THR A 173 9.53 7.27 -6.26
C THR A 173 9.98 7.65 -4.85
N GLU A 174 9.86 6.74 -3.90
CA GLU A 174 10.13 7.05 -2.50
C GLU A 174 11.04 6.00 -1.87
N THR A 175 12.09 6.44 -1.17
CA THR A 175 12.99 5.56 -0.41
C THR A 175 12.32 5.15 0.90
N ARG A 176 11.20 4.39 0.78
CA ARG A 176 10.39 3.88 1.89
C ARG A 176 9.82 2.50 1.56
N SER A 177 9.38 1.78 2.57
CA SER A 177 8.87 0.41 2.46
C SER A 177 7.50 0.26 1.76
N TYR A 178 6.81 1.36 1.43
CA TYR A 178 5.41 1.34 1.00
C TYR A 178 5.15 0.54 -0.29
N ALA A 179 6.00 0.71 -1.30
CA ALA A 179 5.88 -0.03 -2.56
C ALA A 179 6.14 -1.53 -2.36
N ILE A 180 7.11 -1.89 -1.52
CA ILE A 180 7.40 -3.29 -1.15
C ILE A 180 6.19 -3.89 -0.42
N GLY A 181 5.62 -3.16 0.55
CA GLY A 181 4.40 -3.58 1.25
C GLY A 181 3.22 -3.80 0.29
N ALA A 182 3.04 -2.93 -0.71
CA ALA A 182 2.00 -3.09 -1.73
C ALA A 182 2.23 -4.32 -2.63
N ALA A 183 3.47 -4.58 -3.03
CA ALA A 183 3.82 -5.79 -3.76
C ALA A 183 3.51 -7.05 -2.94
N LEU A 184 3.95 -7.09 -1.68
CA LEU A 184 3.69 -8.21 -0.77
C LEU A 184 2.19 -8.42 -0.52
N ALA A 185 1.38 -7.35 -0.43
CA ALA A 185 -0.08 -7.43 -0.30
C ALA A 185 -0.73 -8.11 -1.51
N VAL A 186 -0.32 -7.74 -2.72
CA VAL A 186 -0.84 -8.35 -3.95
C VAL A 186 -0.39 -9.80 -4.08
N TRP A 187 0.89 -10.09 -3.85
CA TRP A 187 1.42 -11.45 -4.01
C TRP A 187 0.92 -12.42 -2.94
N SER A 188 0.77 -11.99 -1.69
CA SER A 188 0.17 -12.81 -0.63
C SER A 188 -1.32 -13.09 -0.90
N THR A 189 -2.06 -12.09 -1.40
CA THR A 189 -3.44 -12.26 -1.84
C THR A 189 -3.53 -13.22 -3.03
N TRP A 190 -2.66 -13.08 -4.03
CA TRP A 190 -2.61 -14.00 -5.18
C TRP A 190 -2.28 -15.43 -4.74
N ALA A 191 -1.30 -15.61 -3.84
CA ALA A 191 -0.95 -16.92 -3.30
C ALA A 191 -2.14 -17.56 -2.56
N LEU A 192 -2.83 -16.79 -1.72
CA LEU A 192 -4.03 -17.28 -1.01
C LEU A 192 -5.15 -17.65 -1.99
N VAL A 193 -5.46 -16.76 -2.96
CA VAL A 193 -6.47 -17.03 -3.99
C VAL A 193 -6.09 -18.28 -4.80
N ARG A 194 -4.83 -18.45 -5.15
CA ARG A 194 -4.33 -19.64 -5.84
C ARG A 194 -4.56 -20.89 -5.00
N ILE A 195 -4.26 -20.86 -3.71
CA ILE A 195 -4.48 -21.97 -2.77
C ILE A 195 -5.96 -22.37 -2.75
N VAL A 196 -6.86 -21.42 -2.52
CA VAL A 196 -8.30 -21.70 -2.34
C VAL A 196 -9.04 -22.02 -3.63
N THR A 197 -8.53 -21.61 -4.79
CA THR A 197 -9.13 -21.87 -6.11
C THR A 197 -8.50 -23.04 -6.84
N SER A 198 -7.46 -23.66 -6.30
CA SER A 198 -6.78 -24.82 -6.90
C SER A 198 -7.65 -26.07 -6.85
N ARG A 199 -7.52 -26.96 -7.86
CA ARG A 199 -8.18 -28.28 -7.85
C ARG A 199 -7.48 -29.28 -6.95
N HIS A 200 -6.18 -29.10 -6.73
CA HIS A 200 -5.36 -29.96 -5.89
C HIS A 200 -5.26 -29.38 -4.49
N ARG A 201 -5.09 -30.24 -3.49
CA ARG A 201 -4.75 -29.80 -2.13
C ARG A 201 -3.48 -28.94 -2.19
N ALA A 202 -3.51 -27.82 -1.47
CA ALA A 202 -2.33 -26.97 -1.33
C ALA A 202 -1.17 -27.77 -0.70
N SER A 203 -0.01 -27.66 -1.31
CA SER A 203 1.21 -28.27 -0.81
C SER A 203 1.76 -27.50 0.41
N ARG A 204 2.69 -28.10 1.15
CA ARG A 204 3.41 -27.38 2.20
C ARG A 204 4.16 -26.17 1.63
N ALA A 205 4.71 -26.29 0.42
CA ALA A 205 5.42 -25.20 -0.24
C ALA A 205 4.49 -23.99 -0.55
N ASP A 206 3.23 -24.22 -0.93
CA ASP A 206 2.27 -23.14 -1.15
C ASP A 206 1.99 -22.36 0.14
N TRP A 207 1.86 -23.06 1.27
CA TRP A 207 1.66 -22.42 2.58
C TRP A 207 2.91 -21.70 3.08
N VAL A 208 4.09 -22.28 2.90
CA VAL A 208 5.37 -21.63 3.23
C VAL A 208 5.54 -20.35 2.40
N ALA A 209 5.28 -20.40 1.09
CA ALA A 209 5.34 -19.20 0.24
C ALA A 209 4.38 -18.11 0.71
N TYR A 210 3.13 -18.46 1.05
CA TYR A 210 2.19 -17.52 1.63
C TYR A 210 2.69 -16.95 2.97
N GLY A 211 3.19 -17.81 3.87
CA GLY A 211 3.69 -17.41 5.18
C GLY A 211 4.89 -16.45 5.09
N VAL A 212 5.83 -16.72 4.18
CA VAL A 212 6.97 -15.84 3.91
C VAL A 212 6.50 -14.46 3.42
N LEU A 213 5.56 -14.43 2.45
CA LEU A 213 5.01 -13.16 1.94
C LEU A 213 4.27 -12.37 3.03
N ALA A 214 3.46 -13.05 3.85
CA ALA A 214 2.70 -12.42 4.93
C ALA A 214 3.63 -11.94 6.06
N GLY A 215 4.58 -12.77 6.49
CA GLY A 215 5.57 -12.42 7.51
C GLY A 215 6.48 -11.29 7.07
N ALA A 216 7.02 -11.35 5.84
CA ALA A 216 7.82 -10.26 5.27
C ALA A 216 7.01 -8.95 5.21
N GLY A 217 5.71 -9.02 4.85
CA GLY A 217 4.84 -7.86 4.82
C GLY A 217 4.71 -7.19 6.20
N VAL A 218 4.46 -7.97 7.26
CA VAL A 218 4.38 -7.46 8.64
C VAL A 218 5.74 -6.95 9.11
N GLY A 219 6.84 -7.65 8.77
CA GLY A 219 8.20 -7.25 9.14
C GLY A 219 8.67 -5.97 8.45
N VAL A 220 8.23 -5.72 7.20
CA VAL A 220 8.54 -4.49 6.46
C VAL A 220 7.66 -3.33 6.92
N PHE A 221 6.42 -3.62 7.34
CA PHE A 221 5.48 -2.60 7.80
C PHE A 221 4.37 -3.23 8.67
N VAL A 222 4.37 -2.92 9.95
CA VAL A 222 3.52 -3.60 10.94
C VAL A 222 2.01 -3.53 10.63
N TYR A 223 1.54 -2.42 10.03
CA TYR A 223 0.12 -2.30 9.61
C TYR A 223 -0.28 -3.27 8.49
N PHE A 224 0.67 -3.97 7.88
CA PHE A 224 0.38 -5.07 6.96
C PHE A 224 -0.42 -6.20 7.64
N GLY A 225 -0.40 -6.29 8.96
CA GLY A 225 -1.28 -7.18 9.73
C GLY A 225 -2.76 -7.01 9.38
N LEU A 226 -3.19 -5.82 8.95
CA LEU A 226 -4.56 -5.57 8.46
C LEU A 226 -4.87 -6.34 7.16
N ILE A 227 -3.89 -6.55 6.29
CA ILE A 227 -4.03 -7.39 5.08
C ILE A 227 -4.23 -8.85 5.48
N VAL A 228 -3.47 -9.33 6.47
CA VAL A 228 -3.65 -10.69 7.02
C VAL A 228 -5.06 -10.83 7.62
N GLY A 229 -5.56 -9.80 8.32
CA GLY A 229 -6.95 -9.74 8.79
C GLY A 229 -7.98 -9.81 7.66
N VAL A 230 -7.76 -9.10 6.55
CA VAL A 230 -8.60 -9.20 5.33
C VAL A 230 -8.58 -10.62 4.76
N HIS A 231 -7.44 -11.29 4.74
CA HIS A 231 -7.35 -12.69 4.30
C HIS A 231 -8.18 -13.63 5.19
N ALA A 232 -8.22 -13.41 6.52
CA ALA A 232 -9.10 -14.13 7.42
C ALA A 232 -10.58 -13.93 7.06
N LEU A 233 -11.00 -12.69 6.83
CA LEU A 233 -12.38 -12.36 6.43
C LEU A 233 -12.75 -13.01 5.09
N LEU A 234 -11.84 -12.99 4.11
CA LEU A 234 -12.04 -13.64 2.81
C LEU A 234 -12.22 -15.16 2.97
N LEU A 235 -11.37 -15.81 3.76
CA LEU A 235 -11.48 -17.24 4.02
C LEU A 235 -12.77 -17.59 4.77
N ALA A 236 -13.17 -16.78 5.75
CA ALA A 236 -14.44 -16.98 6.47
C ALA A 236 -15.64 -16.84 5.54
N ALA A 237 -15.63 -15.86 4.63
CA ALA A 237 -16.69 -15.68 3.63
C ALA A 237 -16.78 -16.88 2.67
N LEU A 238 -15.64 -17.37 2.15
CA LEU A 238 -15.59 -18.55 1.26
C LEU A 238 -16.00 -19.83 1.97
N ALA A 239 -15.61 -20.02 3.24
CA ALA A 239 -16.02 -21.18 4.04
C ALA A 239 -17.53 -21.17 4.33
N ARG A 240 -18.13 -19.99 4.53
CA ARG A 240 -19.58 -19.85 4.70
C ARG A 240 -20.33 -20.19 3.41
N ASP A 241 -19.85 -19.72 2.25
CA ASP A 241 -20.43 -20.05 0.94
C ASP A 241 -20.43 -21.57 0.69
N ALA A 242 -19.32 -22.25 0.99
CA ALA A 242 -19.23 -23.70 0.90
C ALA A 242 -20.24 -24.44 1.79
N ARG A 243 -20.53 -23.93 3.00
CA ARG A 243 -21.53 -24.52 3.92
C ARG A 243 -22.96 -24.37 3.39
N VAL A 244 -23.31 -23.18 2.92
CA VAL A 244 -24.64 -22.88 2.37
C VAL A 244 -24.91 -23.72 1.13
N SER A 245 -23.93 -23.83 0.22
CA SER A 245 -24.03 -24.64 -0.99
C SER A 245 -24.16 -26.13 -0.72
N ALA A 246 -23.58 -26.63 0.38
CA ALA A 246 -23.63 -28.03 0.80
C ALA A 246 -24.98 -28.41 1.46
N GLY A 247 -25.63 -27.49 2.17
CA GLY A 247 -26.90 -27.73 2.85
C GLY A 247 -28.11 -27.84 1.90
N GLY A 248 -28.00 -27.34 0.66
CA GLY A 248 -29.12 -27.28 -0.29
C GLY A 248 -29.27 -28.49 -1.23
N VAL A 249 -28.22 -29.23 -1.58
CA VAL A 249 -28.26 -30.17 -2.73
C VAL A 249 -27.48 -31.49 -2.52
N ALA A 250 -26.61 -31.60 -1.53
CA ALA A 250 -25.74 -32.77 -1.40
C ALA A 250 -26.21 -33.72 -0.30
N GLY A 251 -26.26 -35.00 -0.60
CA GLY A 251 -26.38 -36.07 0.42
C GLY A 251 -25.27 -35.91 1.48
N ALA A 252 -25.55 -36.31 2.71
CA ALA A 252 -24.72 -36.05 3.91
C ALA A 252 -23.21 -36.34 3.77
N GLY A 253 -22.81 -37.26 2.89
CA GLY A 253 -21.40 -37.61 2.64
C GLY A 253 -20.59 -36.55 1.87
N ALA A 254 -21.17 -35.93 0.83
CA ALA A 254 -20.49 -34.91 0.03
C ALA A 254 -20.40 -33.55 0.76
N ALA A 255 -21.41 -33.26 1.61
CA ALA A 255 -21.40 -32.09 2.49
C ALA A 255 -20.31 -32.18 3.56
N GLY A 256 -20.14 -33.34 4.17
CA GLY A 256 -19.10 -33.60 5.19
C GLY A 256 -17.67 -33.44 4.64
N GLY A 257 -17.40 -33.84 3.39
CA GLY A 257 -16.10 -33.67 2.72
C GLY A 257 -15.73 -32.20 2.53
N ARG A 258 -16.64 -31.38 1.98
CA ARG A 258 -16.40 -29.94 1.74
C ARG A 258 -16.22 -29.13 3.03
N LEU A 259 -16.95 -29.49 4.11
CA LEU A 259 -16.82 -28.84 5.41
C LEU A 259 -15.47 -29.11 6.07
N ARG A 260 -14.95 -30.36 5.92
CA ARG A 260 -13.61 -30.72 6.38
C ARG A 260 -12.53 -30.00 5.59
N GLU A 261 -12.65 -29.92 4.27
CA GLU A 261 -11.70 -29.19 3.42
C GLU A 261 -11.61 -27.69 3.78
N GLY A 262 -12.76 -27.02 4.01
CA GLY A 262 -12.79 -25.63 4.45
C GLY A 262 -12.16 -25.40 5.83
N ALA A 263 -12.41 -26.31 6.77
CA ALA A 263 -11.82 -26.26 8.10
C ALA A 263 -10.30 -26.52 8.06
N ASP A 264 -9.85 -27.45 7.22
CA ASP A 264 -8.43 -27.77 7.06
C ASP A 264 -7.65 -26.59 6.43
N VAL A 265 -8.23 -25.92 5.43
CA VAL A 265 -7.65 -24.70 4.84
C VAL A 265 -7.52 -23.59 5.89
N LEU A 266 -8.55 -23.39 6.71
CA LEU A 266 -8.51 -22.36 7.76
C LEU A 266 -7.48 -22.70 8.84
N ARG A 267 -7.37 -23.97 9.26
CA ARG A 267 -6.34 -24.40 10.23
C ARG A 267 -4.93 -24.25 9.66
N ALA A 268 -4.71 -24.67 8.41
CA ALA A 268 -3.42 -24.53 7.76
C ALA A 268 -3.01 -23.08 7.62
N TRP A 269 -3.95 -22.21 7.21
CA TRP A 269 -3.76 -20.76 7.16
C TRP A 269 -3.40 -20.20 8.54
N ALA A 270 -4.18 -20.50 9.57
CA ALA A 270 -3.95 -20.01 10.92
C ALA A 270 -2.59 -20.45 11.47
N ALA A 271 -2.23 -21.72 11.30
CA ALA A 271 -0.91 -22.23 11.70
C ALA A 271 0.22 -21.50 10.95
N THR A 272 0.07 -21.28 9.64
CA THR A 272 1.06 -20.55 8.83
C THR A 272 1.21 -19.10 9.30
N VAL A 273 0.10 -18.42 9.56
CA VAL A 273 0.11 -17.02 10.06
C VAL A 273 0.77 -16.95 11.45
N VAL A 274 0.44 -17.87 12.37
CA VAL A 274 1.08 -17.91 13.69
C VAL A 274 2.58 -18.05 13.56
N VAL A 275 3.07 -19.01 12.74
CA VAL A 275 4.51 -19.18 12.53
C VAL A 275 5.14 -17.93 11.91
N ALA A 276 4.49 -17.31 10.92
CA ALA A 276 4.98 -16.09 10.29
C ALA A 276 5.06 -14.91 11.28
N LEU A 277 4.03 -14.73 12.13
CA LEU A 277 4.00 -13.68 13.14
C LEU A 277 5.02 -13.93 14.27
N LEU A 278 5.24 -15.18 14.67
CA LEU A 278 6.28 -15.54 15.64
C LEU A 278 7.68 -15.20 15.09
N ALA A 279 7.92 -15.45 13.79
CA ALA A 279 9.21 -15.13 13.18
C ALA A 279 9.52 -13.62 13.15
N VAL A 280 8.49 -12.77 13.03
CA VAL A 280 8.66 -11.29 13.01
C VAL A 280 8.28 -10.64 14.34
N SER A 281 8.00 -11.42 15.37
CA SER A 281 7.56 -10.91 16.68
C SER A 281 8.50 -9.90 17.32
N PRO A 282 9.85 -9.99 17.22
CA PRO A 282 10.73 -8.96 17.77
C PRO A 282 10.43 -7.58 17.17
N ILE A 283 10.26 -7.49 15.84
CA ILE A 283 9.93 -6.22 15.16
C ILE A 283 8.58 -5.68 15.67
N VAL A 284 7.57 -6.55 15.79
CA VAL A 284 6.24 -6.14 16.28
C VAL A 284 6.31 -5.64 17.72
N VAL A 285 7.02 -6.33 18.61
CA VAL A 285 7.16 -5.95 20.03
C VAL A 285 7.84 -4.60 20.16
N PHE A 286 8.98 -4.39 19.50
CA PHE A 286 9.69 -3.10 19.52
C PHE A 286 8.84 -1.98 18.90
N SER A 287 8.16 -2.23 17.77
CA SER A 287 7.29 -1.24 17.15
C SER A 287 6.12 -0.81 18.05
N VAL A 288 5.53 -1.73 18.81
CA VAL A 288 4.48 -1.43 19.79
C VAL A 288 5.05 -0.66 21.00
N ALA A 289 6.24 -1.02 21.49
CA ALA A 289 6.91 -0.30 22.56
C ALA A 289 7.22 1.16 22.14
N GLN A 290 7.63 1.35 20.90
CA GLN A 290 8.02 2.65 20.33
C GLN A 290 6.82 3.45 19.75
N ARG A 291 5.57 3.06 20.01
CA ARG A 291 4.35 3.69 19.42
C ARG A 291 4.22 5.20 19.66
N GLY A 292 4.91 5.76 20.65
CA GLY A 292 4.93 7.20 20.92
C GLY A 292 5.50 8.05 19.78
N GLN A 293 6.32 7.46 18.89
CA GLN A 293 6.95 8.15 17.76
C GLN A 293 5.95 8.72 16.76
N VAL A 294 4.77 8.13 16.63
CA VAL A 294 3.71 8.61 15.72
C VAL A 294 2.80 9.68 16.34
N SER A 295 3.08 10.13 17.58
CA SER A 295 2.28 11.14 18.30
C SER A 295 2.16 12.48 17.54
N PHE A 296 3.12 12.83 16.70
CA PHE A 296 3.08 14.01 15.84
C PHE A 296 1.88 14.00 14.86
N LEU A 297 1.32 12.84 14.54
CA LEU A 297 0.14 12.71 13.68
C LEU A 297 -1.10 13.39 14.29
N ALA A 298 -1.18 13.51 15.62
CA ALA A 298 -2.26 14.23 16.30
C ALA A 298 -2.38 15.70 15.88
N ARG A 299 -1.30 16.30 15.39
CA ARG A 299 -1.23 17.71 14.98
C ARG A 299 -1.45 17.90 13.47
N ARG A 300 -1.69 16.83 12.70
CA ARG A 300 -1.90 16.89 11.25
C ARG A 300 -3.35 16.66 10.93
N ASP A 301 -3.90 17.44 10.02
CA ASP A 301 -5.20 17.14 9.42
C ASP A 301 -5.05 16.01 8.39
N THR A 302 -5.14 14.78 8.89
CA THR A 302 -5.03 13.56 8.06
C THR A 302 -6.38 12.93 7.76
N THR A 303 -7.46 13.44 8.34
CA THR A 303 -8.81 12.84 8.30
C THR A 303 -9.87 13.73 7.69
N SER A 304 -9.51 14.90 7.15
CA SER A 304 -10.45 15.74 6.42
C SER A 304 -11.04 15.03 5.20
N PRO A 305 -12.23 15.40 4.74
CA PRO A 305 -12.83 14.83 3.54
C PRO A 305 -11.89 14.86 2.32
N ARG A 306 -11.12 15.94 2.17
CA ARG A 306 -10.12 16.07 1.11
C ARG A 306 -8.99 15.03 1.26
N ALA A 307 -8.45 14.90 2.46
CA ALA A 307 -7.41 13.92 2.76
C ALA A 307 -7.87 12.48 2.46
N LEU A 308 -9.12 12.13 2.82
CA LEU A 308 -9.66 10.78 2.63
C LEU A 308 -10.13 10.50 1.21
N LEU A 309 -10.81 11.44 0.56
CA LEU A 309 -11.45 11.20 -0.72
C LEU A 309 -10.56 11.54 -1.92
N VAL A 310 -9.59 12.43 -1.75
CA VAL A 310 -8.71 12.89 -2.83
C VAL A 310 -7.27 12.45 -2.60
N GLU A 311 -6.67 12.85 -1.48
CA GLU A 311 -5.23 12.71 -1.29
C GLU A 311 -4.80 11.27 -0.96
N LEU A 312 -5.69 10.47 -0.38
CA LEU A 312 -5.39 9.10 0.04
C LEU A 312 -4.87 8.23 -1.11
N TRP A 313 -5.51 8.29 -2.30
CA TRP A 313 -5.14 7.46 -3.46
C TRP A 313 -4.93 8.22 -4.76
N PHE A 314 -5.50 9.43 -4.92
CA PHE A 314 -5.65 10.06 -6.23
C PHE A 314 -4.83 11.36 -6.40
N GLY A 315 -4.56 12.09 -5.31
CA GLY A 315 -3.74 13.30 -5.33
C GLY A 315 -4.35 14.52 -6.03
N ASP A 316 -5.31 14.30 -6.94
CA ASP A 316 -6.03 15.36 -7.68
C ASP A 316 -7.54 15.15 -7.60
N ALA A 317 -8.31 16.24 -7.46
CA ALA A 317 -9.75 16.18 -7.29
C ALA A 317 -10.49 15.68 -8.55
N ARG A 318 -10.02 16.04 -9.76
CA ARG A 318 -10.63 15.61 -11.02
C ARG A 318 -10.44 14.12 -11.21
N PHE A 319 -9.23 13.64 -10.94
CA PHE A 319 -8.94 12.22 -10.93
C PHE A 319 -9.83 11.49 -9.92
N ALA A 320 -9.94 12.00 -8.68
CA ALA A 320 -10.74 11.40 -7.62
C ALA A 320 -12.22 11.25 -8.01
N VAL A 321 -12.83 12.28 -8.59
CA VAL A 321 -14.24 12.22 -9.04
C VAL A 321 -14.46 11.09 -10.05
N VAL A 322 -13.61 10.98 -11.08
CA VAL A 322 -13.72 9.93 -12.09
C VAL A 322 -13.46 8.54 -11.48
N ALA A 323 -12.43 8.42 -10.64
CA ALA A 323 -12.11 7.16 -10.00
C ALA A 323 -13.21 6.67 -9.08
N TRP A 324 -13.78 7.54 -8.23
CA TRP A 324 -14.91 7.19 -7.37
C TRP A 324 -16.17 6.84 -8.15
N ALA A 325 -16.46 7.53 -9.26
CA ALA A 325 -17.56 7.15 -10.15
C ALA A 325 -17.37 5.73 -10.70
N LEU A 326 -16.16 5.39 -11.15
CA LEU A 326 -15.85 4.04 -11.65
C LEU A 326 -15.92 2.98 -10.53
N VAL A 327 -15.44 3.28 -9.33
CA VAL A 327 -15.62 2.41 -8.15
C VAL A 327 -17.10 2.22 -7.85
N GLY A 328 -17.89 3.28 -7.89
CA GLY A 328 -19.36 3.22 -7.74
C GLY A 328 -20.01 2.28 -8.76
N VAL A 329 -19.61 2.36 -10.03
CA VAL A 329 -20.08 1.44 -11.08
C VAL A 329 -19.73 -0.01 -10.75
N ALA A 330 -18.50 -0.29 -10.25
CA ALA A 330 -18.11 -1.64 -9.85
C ALA A 330 -18.97 -2.17 -8.68
N VAL A 331 -19.25 -1.33 -7.68
CA VAL A 331 -20.11 -1.68 -6.54
C VAL A 331 -21.56 -1.92 -6.99
N VAL A 332 -22.12 -1.04 -7.81
CA VAL A 332 -23.49 -1.21 -8.36
C VAL A 332 -23.58 -2.50 -9.15
N ALA A 333 -22.60 -2.81 -9.99
CA ALA A 333 -22.59 -4.06 -10.77
C ALA A 333 -22.55 -5.29 -9.86
N LEU A 334 -21.79 -5.25 -8.75
CA LEU A 334 -21.78 -6.31 -7.74
C LEU A 334 -23.15 -6.47 -7.09
N VAL A 335 -23.75 -5.38 -6.62
CA VAL A 335 -25.06 -5.39 -5.93
C VAL A 335 -26.15 -5.89 -6.87
N VAL A 336 -26.23 -5.38 -8.11
CA VAL A 336 -27.18 -5.83 -9.13
C VAL A 336 -27.00 -7.32 -9.39
N GLY A 337 -25.76 -7.80 -9.53
CA GLY A 337 -25.47 -9.23 -9.70
C GLY A 337 -25.96 -10.09 -8.52
N LEU A 338 -25.81 -9.63 -7.29
CA LEU A 338 -26.31 -10.30 -6.09
C LEU A 338 -27.85 -10.30 -6.03
N LEU A 339 -28.49 -9.16 -6.33
CA LEU A 339 -29.96 -9.04 -6.34
C LEU A 339 -30.61 -9.92 -7.42
N HIS A 340 -30.03 -10.01 -8.61
CA HIS A 340 -30.53 -10.91 -9.65
C HIS A 340 -30.48 -12.38 -9.22
N ARG A 341 -29.43 -12.78 -8.53
CA ARG A 341 -29.32 -14.15 -8.01
C ARG A 341 -30.25 -14.41 -6.82
N ALA A 342 -30.49 -13.39 -5.98
CA ALA A 342 -31.43 -13.52 -4.87
C ALA A 342 -32.86 -13.82 -5.35
N ARG A 343 -33.23 -13.42 -6.58
CA ARG A 343 -34.51 -13.78 -7.22
C ARG A 343 -34.59 -15.27 -7.56
N ASP A 344 -33.44 -15.90 -7.85
CA ASP A 344 -33.35 -17.35 -8.11
C ASP A 344 -33.27 -18.19 -6.80
N GLY A 345 -33.25 -17.53 -5.64
CA GLY A 345 -33.18 -18.13 -4.31
C GLY A 345 -32.02 -17.58 -3.47
N TRP A 346 -32.19 -17.55 -2.13
CA TRP A 346 -31.15 -17.03 -1.22
C TRP A 346 -29.85 -17.85 -1.28
N THR A 347 -29.93 -19.16 -1.56
CA THR A 347 -28.76 -20.03 -1.75
C THR A 347 -28.00 -19.67 -3.04
N ALA A 348 -28.70 -19.26 -4.10
CA ALA A 348 -28.12 -18.79 -5.34
C ALA A 348 -27.47 -17.40 -5.20
N ALA A 349 -28.07 -16.53 -4.39
CA ALA A 349 -27.49 -15.20 -4.09
C ALA A 349 -26.14 -15.29 -3.40
N LEU A 350 -25.94 -16.31 -2.57
CA LEU A 350 -24.71 -16.55 -1.82
C LEU A 350 -23.64 -17.31 -2.62
N SER A 351 -23.99 -17.91 -3.78
CA SER A 351 -23.00 -18.53 -4.68
C SER A 351 -22.14 -17.45 -5.35
N VAL A 352 -20.88 -17.34 -4.93
CA VAL A 352 -19.98 -16.26 -5.37
C VAL A 352 -19.33 -16.63 -6.70
N THR A 353 -19.52 -15.78 -7.74
CA THR A 353 -18.77 -15.92 -9.01
C THR A 353 -17.30 -15.53 -8.84
N PRO A 354 -16.38 -16.00 -9.70
CA PRO A 354 -14.99 -15.57 -9.69
C PRO A 354 -14.84 -14.05 -9.71
N ARG A 355 -15.62 -13.35 -10.56
CA ARG A 355 -15.63 -11.88 -10.64
C ARG A 355 -16.18 -11.23 -9.35
N GLY A 356 -17.21 -11.84 -8.74
CA GLY A 356 -17.74 -11.40 -7.44
C GLY A 356 -16.69 -11.53 -6.34
N VAL A 357 -15.95 -12.65 -6.30
CA VAL A 357 -14.82 -12.83 -5.37
C VAL A 357 -13.77 -11.75 -5.59
N LEU A 358 -13.39 -11.47 -6.85
CA LEU A 358 -12.42 -10.41 -7.16
C LEU A 358 -12.88 -9.05 -6.63
N THR A 359 -14.15 -8.68 -6.91
CA THR A 359 -14.70 -7.38 -6.47
C THR A 359 -14.76 -7.27 -4.95
N VAL A 360 -15.24 -8.32 -4.27
CA VAL A 360 -15.29 -8.35 -2.79
C VAL A 360 -13.88 -8.30 -2.21
N THR A 361 -12.94 -9.08 -2.75
CA THR A 361 -11.54 -9.05 -2.31
C THR A 361 -10.95 -7.65 -2.45
N ALA A 362 -11.16 -6.98 -3.59
CA ALA A 362 -10.66 -5.63 -3.81
C ALA A 362 -11.33 -4.61 -2.85
N LEU A 363 -12.65 -4.73 -2.58
CA LEU A 363 -13.33 -3.89 -1.59
C LEU A 363 -12.77 -4.09 -0.18
N LEU A 364 -12.59 -5.34 0.24
CA LEU A 364 -12.02 -5.64 1.56
C LEU A 364 -10.59 -5.09 1.70
N LEU A 365 -9.73 -5.30 0.71
CA LEU A 365 -8.34 -4.81 0.71
C LEU A 365 -8.25 -3.27 0.65
N ALA A 366 -9.18 -2.61 -0.03
CA ALA A 366 -9.20 -1.15 -0.11
C ALA A 366 -9.73 -0.52 1.19
N PHE A 367 -10.85 -1.01 1.73
CA PHE A 367 -11.59 -0.29 2.76
C PHE A 367 -11.40 -0.82 4.17
N VAL A 368 -11.20 -2.13 4.39
CA VAL A 368 -11.03 -2.66 5.75
C VAL A 368 -9.80 -2.07 6.44
N PRO A 369 -8.61 -2.01 5.81
CA PRO A 369 -7.47 -1.36 6.44
C PRO A 369 -7.70 0.13 6.72
N ALA A 370 -8.34 0.85 5.78
CA ALA A 370 -8.62 2.28 5.94
C ALA A 370 -9.58 2.53 7.13
N VAL A 371 -10.67 1.79 7.20
CA VAL A 371 -11.64 1.89 8.30
C VAL A 371 -10.98 1.47 9.62
N SER A 372 -10.19 0.40 9.62
CA SER A 372 -9.50 -0.06 10.85
C SER A 372 -8.54 0.99 11.39
N LEU A 373 -7.75 1.65 10.52
CA LEU A 373 -6.85 2.72 10.97
C LEU A 373 -7.61 3.98 11.39
N LEU A 374 -8.72 4.33 10.75
CA LEU A 374 -9.58 5.44 11.18
C LEU A 374 -10.20 5.17 12.55
N VAL A 375 -10.67 3.95 12.80
CA VAL A 375 -11.19 3.55 14.12
C VAL A 375 -10.07 3.57 15.17
N LEU A 376 -8.89 3.03 14.85
CA LEU A 376 -7.73 3.10 15.74
C LEU A 376 -7.34 4.54 16.06
N ASN A 377 -7.43 5.44 15.07
CA ASN A 377 -7.09 6.85 15.21
C ASN A 377 -8.00 7.62 16.20
N LEU A 378 -9.17 7.07 16.54
CA LEU A 378 -10.03 7.64 17.60
C LEU A 378 -9.42 7.46 19.00
N ALA A 379 -8.57 6.45 19.18
CA ALA A 379 -7.93 6.15 20.46
C ALA A 379 -6.45 6.56 20.50
N VAL A 380 -5.73 6.42 19.40
CA VAL A 380 -4.30 6.70 19.27
C VAL A 380 -4.05 7.32 17.90
N PRO A 381 -3.29 8.45 17.80
CA PRO A 381 -2.94 9.04 16.51
C PRO A 381 -2.14 8.02 15.65
N ALA A 382 -2.82 7.37 14.71
CA ALA A 382 -2.24 6.29 13.92
C ALA A 382 -2.51 6.42 12.41
N PHE A 383 -3.41 7.34 12.00
CA PHE A 383 -3.82 7.46 10.61
C PHE A 383 -2.88 8.39 9.82
N SER A 384 -2.33 7.84 8.76
CA SER A 384 -1.68 8.59 7.69
C SER A 384 -2.01 7.94 6.35
N GLY A 385 -2.37 8.73 5.33
CA GLY A 385 -2.70 8.20 4.01
C GLY A 385 -1.57 7.36 3.40
N ARG A 386 -0.32 7.63 3.74
CA ARG A 386 0.85 6.85 3.29
C ARG A 386 0.84 5.42 3.83
N TYR A 387 0.32 5.20 5.02
CA TYR A 387 0.25 3.89 5.66
C TYR A 387 -0.72 2.94 4.96
N LEU A 388 -1.61 3.46 4.11
CA LEU A 388 -2.56 2.69 3.31
C LEU A 388 -2.11 2.45 1.86
N SER A 389 -0.84 2.75 1.53
CA SER A 389 -0.32 2.56 0.17
C SER A 389 -0.44 1.11 -0.32
N PHE A 390 -0.40 0.11 0.57
CA PHE A 390 -0.61 -1.29 0.25
C PHE A 390 -2.06 -1.61 -0.19
N SER A 391 -3.02 -0.73 0.05
CA SER A 391 -4.41 -0.84 -0.44
C SER A 391 -4.62 -0.25 -1.84
N ALA A 392 -3.69 0.58 -2.34
CA ALA A 392 -3.80 1.23 -3.64
C ALA A 392 -4.01 0.27 -4.82
N PRO A 393 -3.36 -0.91 -4.89
CA PRO A 393 -3.62 -1.90 -5.94
C PRO A 393 -5.07 -2.36 -6.00
N ALA A 394 -5.72 -2.49 -4.86
CA ALA A 394 -7.13 -2.90 -4.79
C ALA A 394 -8.06 -1.81 -5.33
N VAL A 395 -7.75 -0.54 -5.06
CA VAL A 395 -8.48 0.60 -5.67
C VAL A 395 -8.33 0.59 -7.18
N ALA A 396 -7.12 0.34 -7.71
CA ALA A 396 -6.88 0.22 -9.14
C ALA A 396 -7.71 -0.92 -9.77
N ILE A 397 -7.84 -2.06 -9.10
CA ILE A 397 -8.70 -3.17 -9.54
C ILE A 397 -10.17 -2.74 -9.59
N LEU A 398 -10.68 -2.01 -8.59
CA LEU A 398 -12.06 -1.52 -8.56
C LEU A 398 -12.33 -0.53 -9.71
N VAL A 399 -11.42 0.42 -9.95
CA VAL A 399 -11.50 1.35 -11.10
C VAL A 399 -11.53 0.57 -12.42
N ALA A 400 -10.66 -0.43 -12.56
CA ALA A 400 -10.61 -1.27 -13.77
C ALA A 400 -11.91 -2.07 -13.99
N ILE A 401 -12.52 -2.59 -12.90
CA ILE A 401 -13.81 -3.27 -12.96
C ILE A 401 -14.89 -2.29 -13.45
N GLY A 402 -14.89 -1.04 -12.96
CA GLY A 402 -15.82 0.00 -13.41
C GLY A 402 -15.69 0.29 -14.91
N ILE A 403 -14.47 0.45 -15.41
CA ILE A 403 -14.20 0.63 -16.84
C ILE A 403 -14.71 -0.58 -17.64
N ASP A 404 -14.42 -1.81 -17.21
CA ASP A 404 -14.79 -3.04 -17.89
C ASP A 404 -16.32 -3.24 -17.94
N VAL A 405 -17.04 -2.86 -16.86
CA VAL A 405 -18.51 -2.89 -16.78
C VAL A 405 -19.12 -1.91 -17.77
N LEU A 406 -18.68 -0.65 -17.77
CA LEU A 406 -19.18 0.39 -18.69
C LEU A 406 -18.89 0.03 -20.14
N ALA A 407 -17.71 -0.49 -20.40
CA ALA A 407 -17.32 -0.91 -21.73
C ALA A 407 -18.13 -2.11 -22.24
N SER A 408 -18.65 -2.96 -21.35
CA SER A 408 -19.31 -4.21 -21.72
C SER A 408 -18.42 -5.03 -22.69
N ARG A 409 -18.84 -5.18 -23.97
CA ARG A 409 -18.05 -5.84 -25.02
C ARG A 409 -17.33 -4.85 -25.96
N ARG A 410 -17.54 -3.53 -25.79
CA ARG A 410 -17.01 -2.50 -26.69
C ARG A 410 -15.58 -2.14 -26.33
N THR A 411 -14.61 -2.64 -27.09
CA THR A 411 -13.18 -2.39 -26.83
C THR A 411 -12.84 -0.89 -26.89
N ALA A 412 -13.43 -0.15 -27.82
CA ALA A 412 -13.21 1.30 -27.93
C ALA A 412 -13.56 2.05 -26.63
N VAL A 413 -14.67 1.69 -25.96
CA VAL A 413 -15.08 2.31 -24.69
C VAL A 413 -14.08 1.97 -23.58
N ALA A 414 -13.55 0.73 -23.55
CA ALA A 414 -12.51 0.38 -22.59
C ALA A 414 -11.22 1.18 -22.83
N VAL A 415 -10.79 1.33 -24.08
CA VAL A 415 -9.62 2.13 -24.45
C VAL A 415 -9.82 3.59 -24.06
N LEU A 416 -10.98 4.19 -24.34
CA LEU A 416 -11.29 5.56 -23.94
C LEU A 416 -11.30 5.73 -22.41
N GLY A 417 -11.87 4.77 -21.66
CA GLY A 417 -11.84 4.80 -20.19
C GLY A 417 -10.43 4.72 -19.62
N VAL A 418 -9.58 3.87 -20.18
CA VAL A 418 -8.15 3.79 -19.81
C VAL A 418 -7.42 5.07 -20.19
N ALA A 419 -7.64 5.60 -21.40
CA ALA A 419 -7.01 6.83 -21.85
C ALA A 419 -7.39 8.03 -20.97
N LEU A 420 -8.66 8.11 -20.52
CA LEU A 420 -9.11 9.13 -19.58
C LEU A 420 -8.35 9.03 -18.25
N VAL A 421 -8.23 7.82 -17.68
CA VAL A 421 -7.50 7.60 -16.42
C VAL A 421 -6.02 7.96 -16.56
N VAL A 422 -5.38 7.56 -17.66
CA VAL A 422 -3.98 7.89 -17.96
C VAL A 422 -3.81 9.41 -18.14
N GLY A 423 -4.70 10.05 -18.88
CA GLY A 423 -4.67 11.50 -19.11
C GLY A 423 -4.83 12.32 -17.84
N LEU A 424 -5.69 11.87 -16.91
CA LEU A 424 -5.87 12.51 -15.61
C LEU A 424 -4.71 12.22 -14.63
N ALA A 425 -4.03 11.08 -14.77
CA ALA A 425 -2.87 10.74 -13.96
C ALA A 425 -1.60 11.51 -14.37
N ALA A 426 -1.47 11.86 -15.66
CA ALA A 426 -0.24 12.43 -16.20
C ALA A 426 0.19 13.75 -15.52
N PRO A 427 -0.69 14.74 -15.26
CA PRO A 427 -0.31 15.94 -14.52
C PRO A 427 0.21 15.62 -13.12
N VAL A 428 -0.48 14.73 -12.38
CA VAL A 428 -0.07 14.33 -11.02
C VAL A 428 1.29 13.63 -11.05
N TRP A 429 1.52 12.79 -12.07
CA TRP A 429 2.81 12.13 -12.27
C TRP A 429 3.94 13.15 -12.51
N LEU A 430 3.70 14.19 -13.31
CA LEU A 430 4.65 15.29 -13.57
C LEU A 430 4.93 16.07 -12.27
N ASP A 431 3.89 16.44 -11.52
CA ASP A 431 4.03 17.18 -10.26
C ASP A 431 4.87 16.39 -9.23
N GLN A 432 4.75 15.08 -9.19
CA GLN A 432 5.55 14.20 -8.32
C GLN A 432 7.05 14.19 -8.69
N ARG A 433 7.45 14.69 -9.84
CA ARG A 433 8.83 14.74 -10.36
C ARG A 433 9.40 16.16 -10.40
N GLY A 434 8.69 17.14 -9.85
CA GLY A 434 9.25 18.47 -9.63
C GLY A 434 10.43 18.44 -8.65
N PRO A 435 11.41 19.33 -8.76
CA PRO A 435 12.61 19.32 -7.90
C PRO A 435 12.26 19.38 -6.41
N TYR A 436 11.19 20.08 -6.05
CA TYR A 436 10.72 20.25 -4.66
C TYR A 436 9.46 19.47 -4.34
N ALA A 437 9.11 18.44 -5.13
CA ALA A 437 7.89 17.65 -4.96
C ALA A 437 7.83 16.88 -3.63
N LYS A 438 8.98 16.63 -3.01
CA LYS A 438 9.10 15.89 -1.74
C LYS A 438 9.15 16.87 -0.58
N ASN A 439 7.99 17.18 0.00
CA ASN A 439 7.83 18.03 1.18
C ASN A 439 8.46 19.45 1.04
N ALA A 440 8.56 19.93 -0.18
CA ALA A 440 9.18 21.22 -0.54
C ALA A 440 10.64 21.35 -0.04
N THR A 441 11.39 20.27 0.04
CA THR A 441 12.83 20.28 0.37
C THR A 441 13.67 20.65 -0.85
N GLY A 442 14.75 21.42 -0.64
CA GLY A 442 15.73 21.82 -1.65
C GLY A 442 17.17 21.48 -1.23
N TRP A 443 17.39 20.34 -0.57
CA TRP A 443 18.72 19.99 -0.03
C TRP A 443 19.76 19.74 -1.11
N GLN A 444 19.34 19.31 -2.29
CA GLN A 444 20.24 19.18 -3.44
C GLN A 444 20.80 20.54 -3.86
N ASP A 445 19.94 21.56 -3.97
CA ASP A 445 20.36 22.92 -4.33
C ASP A 445 21.20 23.54 -3.22
N LEU A 446 20.86 23.25 -1.95
CA LEU A 446 21.65 23.69 -0.80
C LEU A 446 23.06 23.10 -0.83
N GLY A 447 23.21 21.81 -1.06
CA GLY A 447 24.53 21.17 -1.16
C GLY A 447 25.36 21.77 -2.30
N ALA A 448 24.75 22.02 -3.47
CA ALA A 448 25.42 22.68 -4.59
C ALA A 448 25.88 24.09 -4.22
N LEU A 449 25.00 24.88 -3.58
CA LEU A 449 25.29 26.26 -3.16
C LEU A 449 26.45 26.30 -2.14
N VAL A 450 26.45 25.43 -1.14
CA VAL A 450 27.55 25.35 -0.17
C VAL A 450 28.85 24.96 -0.85
N GLY A 451 28.85 23.97 -1.73
CA GLY A 451 30.04 23.56 -2.48
C GLY A 451 30.58 24.60 -3.46
N GLU A 452 29.77 25.57 -3.89
CA GLU A 452 30.20 26.68 -4.75
C GLU A 452 30.96 27.78 -3.95
N HIS A 453 30.59 28.00 -2.69
CA HIS A 453 31.08 29.16 -1.92
C HIS A 453 32.04 28.77 -0.79
N ALA A 454 31.80 27.65 -0.10
CA ALA A 454 32.59 27.26 1.06
C ALA A 454 33.89 26.55 0.66
N SER A 455 34.93 26.69 1.48
CA SER A 455 36.24 26.07 1.27
C SER A 455 36.56 25.04 2.35
N ALA A 456 37.33 24.02 2.00
CA ALA A 456 37.78 23.00 2.96
C ALA A 456 38.47 23.65 4.18
N GLY A 457 38.08 23.23 5.38
CA GLY A 457 38.54 23.78 6.65
C GLY A 457 37.62 24.84 7.25
N ASP A 458 36.72 25.43 6.48
CA ASP A 458 35.75 26.41 6.99
C ASP A 458 34.81 25.76 8.02
N ALA A 459 34.37 26.58 8.98
CA ALA A 459 33.39 26.12 9.98
C ALA A 459 31.97 26.18 9.41
N LEU A 460 31.15 25.20 9.77
CA LEU A 460 29.76 25.09 9.31
C LEU A 460 28.83 24.99 10.52
N VAL A 461 27.74 25.74 10.48
CA VAL A 461 26.67 25.74 11.49
C VAL A 461 25.32 25.67 10.79
N PHE A 462 24.39 24.88 11.33
CA PHE A 462 23.06 24.75 10.81
C PHE A 462 22.00 25.30 11.78
N ASP A 463 20.92 25.83 11.21
CA ASP A 463 19.70 26.14 11.95
C ASP A 463 18.97 24.86 12.38
N GLU A 464 18.92 24.62 13.68
CA GLU A 464 18.25 23.47 14.30
C GLU A 464 16.84 23.80 14.82
N SER A 465 16.33 25.01 14.53
CA SER A 465 15.01 25.45 14.98
C SER A 465 13.84 24.80 14.24
N PRO A 466 13.97 24.31 12.99
CA PRO A 466 12.90 23.65 12.27
C PRO A 466 12.56 22.29 12.87
N LYS A 467 11.47 21.69 12.33
CA LYS A 467 11.12 20.30 12.66
C LYS A 467 12.18 19.34 12.13
N PRO A 468 12.45 18.23 12.83
CA PRO A 468 13.46 17.25 12.43
C PRO A 468 13.44 16.77 10.99
N SER A 469 12.26 16.71 10.37
CA SER A 469 12.08 16.22 9.00
C SER A 469 12.36 17.26 7.90
N ILE A 470 12.71 18.51 8.27
CA ILE A 470 13.01 19.62 7.34
C ILE A 470 14.25 20.41 7.76
N GLU A 471 15.05 19.90 8.70
CA GLU A 471 16.31 20.52 9.13
C GLU A 471 17.30 20.60 7.96
N PRO A 472 17.97 21.76 7.77
CA PRO A 472 18.97 21.92 6.72
C PRO A 472 20.18 20.97 6.87
N ARG A 473 20.54 20.59 8.09
CA ARG A 473 21.63 19.63 8.39
C ARG A 473 21.48 18.30 7.66
N LEU A 474 20.25 17.88 7.34
CA LEU A 474 20.02 16.64 6.58
C LEU A 474 20.62 16.69 5.17
N ALA A 475 20.88 17.88 4.62
CA ALA A 475 21.59 18.04 3.36
C ALA A 475 23.03 17.50 3.44
N LEU A 476 23.72 17.70 4.58
CA LEU A 476 25.08 17.20 4.82
C LEU A 476 25.19 15.69 4.60
N HIS A 477 24.17 14.91 5.01
CA HIS A 477 24.18 13.46 4.92
C HIS A 477 23.53 12.91 3.65
N THR A 478 22.71 13.71 2.97
CA THR A 478 21.99 13.27 1.76
C THR A 478 22.65 13.75 0.47
N TYR A 479 23.44 14.82 0.53
CA TYR A 479 24.22 15.41 -0.58
C TYR A 479 25.63 15.82 -0.11
N PRO A 480 26.43 14.86 0.39
CA PRO A 480 27.68 15.13 1.10
C PRO A 480 28.74 15.86 0.25
N ASP A 481 28.72 15.69 -1.06
CA ASP A 481 29.74 16.25 -1.97
C ASP A 481 29.86 17.78 -1.83
N GLY A 482 28.76 18.48 -1.54
CA GLY A 482 28.76 19.95 -1.36
C GLY A 482 29.33 20.41 0.00
N PHE A 483 29.59 19.49 0.90
CA PHE A 483 30.06 19.78 2.25
C PHE A 483 31.45 19.18 2.55
N GLU A 484 32.12 18.67 1.54
CA GLU A 484 33.40 17.98 1.70
C GLU A 484 34.47 18.88 2.29
N GLY A 485 35.11 18.40 3.35
CA GLY A 485 36.18 19.12 4.04
C GLY A 485 35.72 20.23 4.98
N LEU A 486 34.44 20.54 5.11
CA LEU A 486 33.92 21.51 6.07
C LEU A 486 33.88 20.92 7.48
N ARG A 487 34.03 21.77 8.51
CA ARG A 487 33.98 21.40 9.91
C ARG A 487 32.63 21.75 10.52
N ASP A 488 31.80 20.77 10.81
CA ASP A 488 30.58 20.97 11.61
C ASP A 488 30.96 21.24 13.07
N VAL A 489 30.99 22.51 13.46
CA VAL A 489 31.44 22.92 14.80
C VAL A 489 30.38 22.71 15.87
N THR A 490 29.14 22.46 15.49
CA THR A 490 28.04 22.15 16.42
C THR A 490 27.78 20.65 16.58
N LEU A 491 28.45 19.78 15.83
CA LEU A 491 28.30 18.32 15.98
C LEU A 491 28.77 17.86 17.36
N LYS A 492 27.91 17.17 18.11
CA LYS A 492 28.19 16.52 19.42
C LYS A 492 28.44 15.03 19.25
N THR A 493 27.46 14.31 18.70
CA THR A 493 27.55 12.87 18.44
C THR A 493 27.05 12.60 17.01
N PRO A 494 27.89 12.02 16.14
CA PRO A 494 27.46 11.71 14.78
C PRO A 494 26.32 10.68 14.79
N PHE A 495 25.45 10.73 13.80
CA PHE A 495 24.26 9.86 13.72
C PHE A 495 24.61 8.37 13.83
N ILE A 496 25.79 7.96 13.36
CA ILE A 496 26.23 6.56 13.42
C ILE A 496 26.42 6.04 14.85
N ASP A 497 26.65 6.93 15.83
CA ASP A 497 26.89 6.62 17.24
C ASP A 497 25.72 7.07 18.13
N ALA A 498 24.75 7.79 17.58
CA ALA A 498 23.58 8.28 18.31
C ALA A 498 22.50 7.20 18.46
N ASP A 499 21.67 7.28 19.50
CA ASP A 499 20.52 6.40 19.72
C ASP A 499 19.41 6.63 18.67
N GLY A 500 19.29 7.87 18.18
CA GLY A 500 18.37 8.29 17.11
C GLY A 500 18.96 8.12 15.72
N TRP A 501 18.16 8.40 14.69
CA TRP A 501 18.60 8.35 13.30
C TRP A 501 19.36 9.61 12.84
N ARG A 502 19.45 10.66 13.67
CA ARG A 502 20.10 11.95 13.41
C ARG A 502 21.32 12.15 14.31
N ASP A 503 22.13 13.16 13.96
CA ASP A 503 23.17 13.67 14.84
C ASP A 503 22.59 14.24 16.14
N ASP A 504 23.34 14.12 17.24
CA ASP A 504 23.17 14.98 18.40
C ASP A 504 24.02 16.22 18.22
N VAL A 505 23.48 17.38 18.54
CA VAL A 505 24.12 18.65 18.29
C VAL A 505 24.18 19.53 19.54
N LEU A 506 25.19 20.40 19.58
CA LEU A 506 25.30 21.48 20.53
C LEU A 506 24.53 22.70 20.01
N THR A 507 23.95 23.47 20.89
CA THR A 507 23.50 24.84 20.57
C THR A 507 24.73 25.71 20.30
N VAL A 508 24.54 26.82 19.58
CA VAL A 508 25.64 27.77 19.31
C VAL A 508 26.34 28.24 20.59
N PRO A 509 25.62 28.63 21.68
CA PRO A 509 26.29 28.99 22.94
C PRO A 509 27.06 27.83 23.58
N GLU A 510 26.57 26.59 23.52
CA GLU A 510 27.30 25.43 24.05
C GLU A 510 28.55 25.13 23.24
N ALA A 511 28.50 25.27 21.91
CA ALA A 511 29.65 25.09 21.03
C ALA A 511 30.71 26.20 21.29
N ALA A 512 30.28 27.45 21.49
CA ALA A 512 31.16 28.57 21.86
C ALA A 512 31.82 28.32 23.23
N ALA A 513 31.06 27.93 24.24
CA ALA A 513 31.59 27.60 25.56
C ALA A 513 32.59 26.41 25.53
N ALA A 514 32.46 25.52 24.54
CA ALA A 514 33.37 24.41 24.31
C ALA A 514 34.60 24.80 23.44
N GLY A 515 34.79 26.08 23.09
CA GLY A 515 35.90 26.58 22.27
C GLY A 515 35.88 26.13 20.81
N ARG A 516 34.71 25.69 20.30
CA ARG A 516 34.60 25.15 18.93
C ARG A 516 34.78 26.20 17.84
N PHE A 517 34.66 27.49 18.19
CA PHE A 517 34.81 28.63 17.30
C PHE A 517 36.19 29.34 17.40
N ASP A 518 37.11 28.90 18.30
CA ASP A 518 38.38 29.56 18.54
C ASP A 518 39.26 29.63 17.30
N ASP A 519 39.26 28.59 16.47
CA ASP A 519 39.98 28.47 15.21
C ASP A 519 39.05 28.63 13.99
N ALA A 520 37.98 29.40 14.11
CA ALA A 520 36.98 29.59 13.03
C ALA A 520 36.84 31.08 12.67
N PRO A 521 37.77 31.69 11.92
CA PRO A 521 37.68 33.07 11.50
C PRO A 521 36.50 33.27 10.52
N ARG A 522 36.14 32.25 9.77
CA ARG A 522 34.98 32.20 8.87
C ARG A 522 34.02 31.07 9.27
N VAL A 523 32.72 31.39 9.30
CA VAL A 523 31.65 30.45 9.62
C VAL A 523 30.58 30.57 8.53
N TRP A 524 30.24 29.44 7.94
CA TRP A 524 29.09 29.29 7.06
C TRP A 524 27.88 28.88 7.89
N PHE A 525 26.88 29.73 7.92
CA PHE A 525 25.62 29.50 8.62
C PHE A 525 24.52 29.16 7.62
N VAL A 526 23.90 27.98 7.77
CA VAL A 526 22.79 27.52 6.95
C VAL A 526 21.48 27.73 7.69
N GLU A 527 20.72 28.73 7.27
CA GLU A 527 19.43 29.12 7.86
C GLU A 527 18.26 28.50 7.11
N TYR A 528 17.25 27.99 7.82
CA TYR A 528 16.00 27.54 7.22
C TYR A 528 15.08 28.72 6.92
N VAL A 529 14.50 28.75 5.71
CA VAL A 529 13.53 29.75 5.29
C VAL A 529 12.14 29.12 5.15
N ALA A 530 11.18 29.62 5.89
CA ALA A 530 9.79 29.14 5.85
C ALA A 530 9.09 29.49 4.52
N ALA A 531 7.86 28.96 4.30
CA ALA A 531 7.11 29.16 3.05
C ALA A 531 6.77 30.63 2.75
N ASP A 532 6.62 31.41 3.80
CA ASP A 532 6.31 32.83 3.77
C ASP A 532 7.57 33.73 3.70
N GLY A 533 8.75 33.11 3.55
CA GLY A 533 10.04 33.81 3.51
C GLY A 533 10.59 34.16 4.88
N SER A 534 9.91 33.82 5.98
CA SER A 534 10.40 34.12 7.33
C SER A 534 11.49 33.14 7.79
N THR A 535 12.37 33.62 8.66
CA THR A 535 13.38 32.83 9.38
C THR A 535 13.07 32.79 10.88
N SER A 536 13.63 31.81 11.57
CA SER A 536 13.39 31.64 13.00
C SER A 536 14.28 32.57 13.83
N PRO A 537 13.74 33.29 14.82
CA PRO A 537 14.60 34.05 15.76
C PRO A 537 15.44 33.12 16.64
N LYS A 538 15.24 31.82 16.60
CA LYS A 538 15.97 30.77 17.34
C LYS A 538 16.89 29.96 16.43
N SER A 539 17.24 30.49 15.26
CA SER A 539 18.09 29.79 14.27
C SER A 539 19.54 29.60 14.76
N GLY A 540 20.02 30.40 15.70
CA GLY A 540 21.41 30.46 16.14
C GLY A 540 22.22 31.60 15.50
N LEU A 541 21.69 32.27 14.47
CA LEU A 541 22.39 33.37 13.78
C LEU A 541 22.63 34.56 14.71
N ARG A 542 21.67 34.90 15.56
CA ARG A 542 21.80 36.02 16.51
C ARG A 542 22.88 35.78 17.54
N GLU A 543 23.04 34.55 17.97
CA GLU A 543 24.05 34.12 18.91
C GLU A 543 25.45 34.27 18.31
N LEU A 544 25.63 33.89 17.03
CA LEU A 544 26.89 34.08 16.28
C LEU A 544 27.23 35.57 16.12
N LEU A 545 26.25 36.41 15.71
CA LEU A 545 26.43 37.85 15.59
C LEU A 545 26.76 38.50 16.95
N GLY A 546 26.17 38.00 18.04
CA GLY A 546 26.48 38.43 19.42
C GLY A 546 27.87 38.01 19.91
N ASP A 547 28.44 36.94 19.33
CA ASP A 547 29.78 36.41 19.63
C ASP A 547 30.90 37.07 18.77
N GLY A 548 30.57 38.16 18.06
CA GLY A 548 31.52 38.98 17.32
C GLY A 548 31.67 38.64 15.84
N TYR A 549 30.87 37.78 15.29
CA TYR A 549 30.79 37.54 13.86
C TYR A 549 29.97 38.64 13.14
N VAL A 550 30.35 38.95 11.91
CA VAL A 550 29.66 39.92 11.05
C VAL A 550 29.23 39.21 9.76
N GLU A 551 28.02 39.45 9.31
CA GLU A 551 27.56 38.95 8.01
C GLU A 551 28.29 39.70 6.89
N VAL A 552 29.00 38.96 6.04
CA VAL A 552 29.75 39.48 4.89
C VAL A 552 28.92 39.38 3.63
N ASP A 553 28.32 38.22 3.39
CA ASP A 553 27.46 37.97 2.22
C ASP A 553 26.39 36.89 2.53
N SER A 554 25.40 36.78 1.66
CA SER A 554 24.41 35.71 1.79
C SER A 554 23.73 35.36 0.47
N TRP A 555 23.44 34.06 0.31
CA TRP A 555 22.79 33.49 -0.87
C TRP A 555 21.55 32.72 -0.45
N SER A 556 20.55 32.69 -1.30
CA SER A 556 19.29 32.00 -1.01
C SER A 556 19.00 30.93 -2.06
N THR A 557 18.51 29.79 -1.63
CA THR A 557 17.95 28.74 -2.47
C THR A 557 16.57 28.37 -1.97
N HIS A 558 15.97 27.30 -2.52
CA HIS A 558 14.65 26.88 -2.07
C HIS A 558 14.70 26.43 -0.60
N ARG A 559 14.00 27.15 0.29
CA ARG A 559 13.90 26.86 1.74
C ARG A 559 15.20 26.96 2.55
N ALA A 560 16.27 27.53 2.00
CA ALA A 560 17.49 27.75 2.75
C ALA A 560 18.18 29.05 2.35
N ARG A 561 18.88 29.67 3.30
CA ARG A 561 19.78 30.77 3.12
C ARG A 561 21.15 30.38 3.65
N LEU A 562 22.17 30.52 2.84
CA LEU A 562 23.57 30.38 3.23
C LEU A 562 24.10 31.75 3.58
N VAL A 563 24.68 31.91 4.77
CA VAL A 563 25.23 33.17 5.27
C VAL A 563 26.70 32.99 5.53
N GLU A 564 27.53 33.85 4.96
CA GLU A 564 28.95 33.96 5.25
C GLU A 564 29.16 34.90 6.42
N LEU A 565 29.81 34.42 7.45
CA LEU A 565 30.14 35.17 8.67
C LEU A 565 31.64 35.21 8.88
N GLU A 566 32.20 36.39 9.15
CA GLU A 566 33.62 36.57 9.48
C GLU A 566 33.77 37.29 10.82
N ARG A 567 34.90 37.02 11.51
CA ARG A 567 35.29 37.66 12.77
C ARG A 567 36.32 38.77 12.52
#